data_21decc8db64531de3e93fd4388c90895
#
_entry.id   21decc8db64531de3e93fd4388c90895
#
_cell.length_a   1.000
_cell.length_b   1.000
_cell.length_c   1.000
_cell.angle_alpha   90.00
_cell.angle_beta   90.00
_cell.angle_gamma   90.00
#
_symmetry.space_group_name_H-M   'P 1'
#
loop_
_entity.id
_entity.type
_entity.pdbx_description
1 polymer ?
#
loop_
_entity_poly.entity_id
_entity_poly.type
_entity_poly.pdbx_seq_one_letter_code
_entity_poly.pdbx_strand_id
1 'polypeptide(L)'
;MPTLLLIMSSYLVAGKTVQFKLDLDFSMNSTYDFPYFQGNSLSDLFAPDITDARYAFILNYPATASWAAYPNREKYFIQDGSSEATKTSFDKIGQKEPWKNLAVLGDAIPGIVINSPPNSLIDYWREHFGFSYSSMEMIDCSTYLEDLSVSDRFDKLLTLFPFDNLKPEKHAVHPDIHYHLLSKATLAELGVQCPKYQTYNLHEVNLESIQLPEQFPYLIKASHGLSGEGTYIIKSASDLNYCLQEVRKYLEIKLLDTIIVSEFVKNEVQNYCVQFYVSKTGNIRLIGTTSQLVTPEGNYLGGLIHYRETDMSRFFEMIAAIGKYAHQQGYFGVIGFDVLEDSEGGLYAIDANFRVNGSTPLCVQRHTLLGLGKEVAKYSSDWRMDGTLESILVTLKPELDRKDLIILSALEKVKYGKISTEIYGIVAGETIEEMQRIEQKLENKGLQWLP
;
A
#
# COMPACT_ATOMS: atom_id res chain seq x y z
N MET A 1 2.55 -29.86 28.96
CA MET A 1 1.46 -29.18 28.23
C MET A 1 1.58 -27.71 28.56
N PRO A 2 2.07 -26.85 27.68
CA PRO A 2 2.03 -25.41 27.90
C PRO A 2 0.61 -24.92 27.63
N THR A 3 0.11 -24.13 28.55
CA THR A 3 -1.21 -23.51 28.47
C THR A 3 -1.20 -22.45 27.40
N LEU A 4 -1.98 -22.64 26.35
CA LEU A 4 -2.21 -21.66 25.29
C LEU A 4 -2.88 -20.45 25.93
N LEU A 5 -2.19 -19.32 26.02
CA LEU A 5 -2.79 -18.05 26.43
C LEU A 5 -3.34 -17.39 25.16
N LEU A 6 -4.65 -17.53 24.94
CA LEU A 6 -5.34 -16.84 23.86
C LEU A 6 -5.54 -15.37 24.29
N ILE A 7 -4.74 -14.47 23.75
CA ILE A 7 -4.98 -13.03 23.92
C ILE A 7 -5.84 -12.58 22.74
N MET A 8 -7.12 -12.38 22.99
CA MET A 8 -8.02 -11.75 22.03
C MET A 8 -8.02 -10.23 22.28
N SER A 9 -7.51 -9.46 21.36
CA SER A 9 -7.75 -8.02 21.36
C SER A 9 -8.85 -7.68 20.34
N SER A 10 -9.81 -6.86 20.76
CA SER A 10 -10.91 -6.41 19.90
C SER A 10 -10.76 -4.93 19.58
N TYR A 11 -11.00 -4.58 18.34
CA TYR A 11 -10.97 -3.21 17.84
C TYR A 11 -12.35 -2.82 17.31
N LEU A 12 -12.80 -1.59 17.61
CA LEU A 12 -14.06 -1.07 17.09
C LEU A 12 -13.77 -0.28 15.80
N VAL A 13 -14.20 -0.83 14.65
CA VAL A 13 -14.11 -0.17 13.35
C VAL A 13 -15.52 0.06 12.84
N ALA A 14 -15.90 1.31 12.61
CA ALA A 14 -17.24 1.68 12.13
C ALA A 14 -18.38 1.04 12.94
N GLY A 15 -18.27 1.03 14.29
CA GLY A 15 -19.28 0.47 15.19
C GLY A 15 -19.33 -1.07 15.25
N LYS A 16 -18.37 -1.77 14.64
CA LYS A 16 -18.22 -3.24 14.73
C LYS A 16 -16.94 -3.59 15.47
N THR A 17 -17.02 -4.58 16.35
CA THR A 17 -15.86 -5.12 17.05
C THR A 17 -15.10 -6.06 16.10
N VAL A 18 -13.84 -5.71 15.80
CA VAL A 18 -12.91 -6.59 15.08
C VAL A 18 -12.06 -7.30 16.12
N GLN A 19 -12.07 -8.62 16.12
CA GLN A 19 -11.28 -9.46 17.03
C GLN A 19 -10.00 -9.91 16.31
N PHE A 20 -8.86 -9.74 16.96
CA PHE A 20 -7.58 -10.26 16.51
C PHE A 20 -7.18 -11.47 17.37
N LYS A 21 -6.74 -12.52 16.72
CA LYS A 21 -6.20 -13.70 17.35
C LYS A 21 -4.67 -13.64 17.22
N LEU A 22 -3.97 -13.60 18.34
CA LEU A 22 -2.52 -13.78 18.39
C LEU A 22 -2.25 -15.26 18.71
N ASP A 23 -1.75 -16.00 17.73
CA ASP A 23 -1.26 -17.37 17.97
C ASP A 23 0.26 -17.34 18.23
N LEU A 24 0.60 -17.72 19.45
CA LEU A 24 1.99 -17.91 19.90
C LEU A 24 2.35 -19.40 19.84
N ASP A 25 2.46 -20.01 18.67
CA ASP A 25 3.03 -21.35 18.55
C ASP A 25 4.35 -21.31 17.78
N PHE A 26 5.45 -21.35 18.54
CA PHE A 26 6.83 -21.29 18.05
C PHE A 26 7.36 -22.69 17.74
N SER A 27 6.95 -23.30 16.63
CA SER A 27 7.62 -24.50 16.15
C SER A 27 7.50 -24.72 14.66
N MET A 28 8.28 -23.98 13.88
CA MET A 28 8.72 -24.48 12.59
C MET A 28 10.19 -24.17 12.37
N ASN A 29 11.00 -25.21 12.14
CA ASN A 29 12.36 -25.12 11.66
C ASN A 29 12.35 -24.61 10.20
N SER A 30 12.22 -23.30 10.02
CA SER A 30 12.44 -22.68 8.72
C SER A 30 13.93 -22.75 8.38
N THR A 31 14.24 -23.22 7.17
CA THR A 31 15.63 -23.22 6.65
C THR A 31 16.09 -21.81 6.26
N TYR A 32 15.20 -20.82 6.33
CA TYR A 32 15.44 -19.44 5.94
C TYR A 32 15.66 -18.57 7.18
N ASP A 33 16.63 -17.66 7.10
CA ASP A 33 16.88 -16.59 8.08
C ASP A 33 17.05 -15.28 7.31
N PHE A 34 15.99 -14.47 7.29
CA PHE A 34 16.01 -13.19 6.62
C PHE A 34 16.19 -12.06 7.63
N PRO A 35 17.23 -11.21 7.47
CA PRO A 35 17.45 -10.10 8.37
C PRO A 35 16.36 -9.03 8.21
N TYR A 36 15.95 -8.46 9.35
CA TYR A 36 15.12 -7.25 9.33
C TYR A 36 15.91 -6.05 8.83
N PHE A 37 15.23 -5.19 8.10
CA PHE A 37 15.69 -3.87 7.76
C PHE A 37 15.96 -3.05 9.02
N GLN A 38 17.13 -2.40 9.10
CA GLN A 38 17.60 -1.65 10.26
C GLN A 38 17.62 -0.13 10.05
N GLY A 39 17.29 0.35 8.84
CA GLY A 39 17.16 1.78 8.53
C GLY A 39 15.84 2.37 8.98
N ASN A 40 15.66 3.67 8.71
CA ASN A 40 14.46 4.43 9.06
C ASN A 40 13.84 5.19 7.87
N SER A 41 14.35 4.97 6.66
CA SER A 41 13.87 5.62 5.44
C SER A 41 13.77 4.65 4.26
N LEU A 42 12.99 5.03 3.25
CA LEU A 42 12.93 4.27 2.00
C LEU A 42 14.28 4.28 1.28
N SER A 43 15.00 5.41 1.32
CA SER A 43 16.31 5.50 0.68
C SER A 43 17.35 4.58 1.31
N ASP A 44 17.26 4.28 2.60
CA ASP A 44 18.13 3.29 3.25
C ASP A 44 17.90 1.86 2.73
N LEU A 45 16.66 1.54 2.33
CA LEU A 45 16.35 0.25 1.70
C LEU A 45 17.05 0.11 0.35
N PHE A 46 16.98 1.16 -0.48
CA PHE A 46 17.48 1.15 -1.85
C PHE A 46 18.97 1.47 -1.96
N ALA A 47 19.57 2.13 -0.97
CA ALA A 47 20.95 2.64 -1.02
C ALA A 47 21.99 1.64 -1.55
N PRO A 48 21.97 0.34 -1.19
CA PRO A 48 22.96 -0.63 -1.71
C PRO A 48 22.81 -0.92 -3.20
N ASP A 49 21.63 -0.68 -3.79
CA ASP A 49 21.29 -1.07 -5.15
C ASP A 49 21.28 0.10 -6.15
N ILE A 50 21.55 1.34 -5.68
CA ILE A 50 21.44 2.56 -6.50
C ILE A 50 22.78 3.28 -6.67
N THR A 51 23.90 2.54 -6.61
CA THR A 51 25.26 3.09 -6.67
C THR A 51 25.83 3.16 -8.09
N ASP A 52 25.17 2.57 -9.07
CA ASP A 52 25.64 2.39 -10.45
C ASP A 52 25.18 3.49 -11.42
N ALA A 53 24.27 4.37 -10.98
CA ALA A 53 23.70 5.45 -11.78
C ALA A 53 23.14 6.57 -10.88
N ARG A 54 22.69 7.68 -11.50
CA ARG A 54 21.96 8.74 -10.79
C ARG A 54 20.48 8.37 -10.73
N TYR A 55 20.00 8.04 -9.55
CA TYR A 55 18.62 7.66 -9.31
C TYR A 55 17.78 8.83 -8.76
N ALA A 56 16.48 8.81 -9.04
CA ALA A 56 15.45 9.54 -8.31
C ALA A 56 14.20 8.66 -8.14
N PHE A 57 13.33 9.03 -7.22
CA PHE A 57 12.10 8.29 -6.97
C PHE A 57 10.88 9.15 -7.35
N ILE A 58 10.11 8.71 -8.34
CA ILE A 58 8.80 9.28 -8.67
C ILE A 58 7.79 8.73 -7.65
N LEU A 59 7.33 9.60 -6.75
CA LEU A 59 6.43 9.23 -5.65
C LEU A 59 4.96 9.31 -6.04
N ASN A 60 4.66 9.94 -7.18
CA ASN A 60 3.31 10.09 -7.67
C ASN A 60 2.76 8.76 -8.18
N TYR A 61 1.50 8.54 -7.88
CA TYR A 61 0.71 7.50 -8.53
C TYR A 61 0.31 8.00 -9.92
N PRO A 62 0.22 7.09 -10.91
CA PRO A 62 -0.30 7.47 -12.20
C PRO A 62 -1.74 7.98 -12.04
N ALA A 63 -2.02 9.16 -12.55
CA ALA A 63 -3.37 9.70 -12.57
C ALA A 63 -4.08 9.33 -13.88
N THR A 64 -5.38 9.09 -13.83
CA THR A 64 -6.19 8.68 -14.98
C THR A 64 -6.12 9.68 -16.15
N ALA A 65 -5.99 10.97 -15.84
CA ALA A 65 -5.87 11.98 -16.88
C ALA A 65 -4.60 11.85 -17.72
N SER A 66 -3.46 11.48 -17.08
CA SER A 66 -2.21 11.20 -17.79
C SER A 66 -2.26 9.88 -18.57
N TRP A 67 -3.06 8.91 -18.11
CA TRP A 67 -3.23 7.62 -18.80
C TRP A 67 -4.09 7.71 -20.04
N ALA A 68 -5.03 8.66 -20.09
CA ALA A 68 -5.86 8.88 -21.26
C ALA A 68 -5.07 9.27 -22.52
N ALA A 69 -3.85 9.77 -22.36
CA ALA A 69 -2.96 10.18 -23.46
C ALA A 69 -2.04 9.06 -23.97
N TYR A 70 -2.02 7.89 -23.33
CA TYR A 70 -1.07 6.83 -23.65
C TYR A 70 -1.50 5.94 -24.82
N PRO A 71 -0.58 5.60 -25.73
CA PRO A 71 -0.84 4.69 -26.84
C PRO A 71 -1.13 3.24 -26.39
N ASN A 72 -0.68 2.85 -25.19
CA ASN A 72 -0.83 1.49 -24.62
C ASN A 72 -1.77 1.49 -23.42
N ARG A 73 -2.97 2.03 -23.54
CA ARG A 73 -3.99 2.00 -22.48
C ARG A 73 -4.27 0.60 -21.92
N GLU A 74 -3.94 -0.43 -22.66
CA GLU A 74 -4.07 -1.83 -22.30
C GLU A 74 -3.16 -2.25 -21.13
N LYS A 75 -2.11 -1.47 -20.83
CA LYS A 75 -1.11 -1.78 -19.79
C LYS A 75 -1.33 -1.08 -18.47
N TYR A 76 -2.36 -0.24 -18.31
CA TYR A 76 -2.44 0.60 -17.11
C TYR A 76 -3.74 0.51 -16.36
N PHE A 77 -3.65 1.01 -15.14
CA PHE A 77 -4.61 0.97 -14.07
C PHE A 77 -5.98 1.52 -14.41
N ILE A 78 -7.02 0.83 -13.94
CA ILE A 78 -8.40 1.28 -13.99
C ILE A 78 -8.63 2.29 -12.89
N GLN A 79 -8.65 3.55 -13.25
CA GLN A 79 -9.27 4.59 -12.45
C GLN A 79 -10.20 5.36 -13.38
N ASP A 80 -11.50 5.28 -13.10
CA ASP A 80 -12.49 6.04 -13.86
C ASP A 80 -12.32 7.53 -13.57
N GLY A 81 -11.80 8.29 -14.56
CA GLY A 81 -11.61 9.75 -14.51
C GLY A 81 -12.88 10.58 -14.71
N SER A 82 -14.03 9.95 -14.93
CA SER A 82 -15.23 10.63 -15.40
C SER A 82 -16.21 11.10 -14.32
N SER A 83 -16.04 10.70 -13.04
CA SER A 83 -16.97 11.01 -11.95
C SER A 83 -16.43 12.04 -10.95
N GLU A 84 -17.30 12.70 -10.18
CA GLU A 84 -16.90 13.58 -9.07
C GLU A 84 -16.11 12.84 -7.97
N ALA A 85 -16.36 11.54 -7.81
CA ALA A 85 -15.55 10.65 -6.98
C ALA A 85 -14.08 10.64 -7.42
N THR A 86 -13.81 10.80 -8.70
CA THR A 86 -12.46 10.84 -9.28
C THR A 86 -11.71 12.14 -8.97
N LYS A 87 -12.39 13.27 -8.80
CA LYS A 87 -11.73 14.51 -8.33
C LYS A 87 -11.20 14.31 -6.90
N THR A 88 -11.99 13.69 -6.04
CA THR A 88 -11.57 13.34 -4.67
C THR A 88 -10.44 12.31 -4.70
N SER A 89 -10.49 11.36 -5.62
CA SER A 89 -9.42 10.38 -5.85
C SER A 89 -8.14 11.06 -6.37
N PHE A 90 -8.24 12.05 -7.26
CA PHE A 90 -7.09 12.79 -7.77
C PHE A 90 -6.35 13.55 -6.65
N ASP A 91 -7.07 14.19 -5.74
CA ASP A 91 -6.47 14.85 -4.58
C ASP A 91 -5.76 13.86 -3.65
N LYS A 92 -6.35 12.67 -3.46
CA LYS A 92 -5.74 11.58 -2.69
C LYS A 92 -4.47 11.07 -3.38
N ILE A 93 -4.56 10.71 -4.64
CA ILE A 93 -3.50 10.07 -5.41
C ILE A 93 -2.42 11.06 -5.83
N GLY A 94 -2.82 12.28 -6.20
CA GLY A 94 -1.89 13.32 -6.67
C GLY A 94 -1.15 14.06 -5.55
N GLN A 95 -1.64 14.01 -4.33
CA GLN A 95 -1.09 14.77 -3.21
C GLN A 95 -0.82 13.91 -1.98
N LYS A 96 -1.85 13.36 -1.33
CA LYS A 96 -1.69 12.68 -0.04
C LYS A 96 -0.82 11.42 -0.12
N GLU A 97 -0.99 10.59 -1.13
CA GLU A 97 -0.20 9.37 -1.29
C GLU A 97 1.28 9.64 -1.58
N PRO A 98 1.64 10.55 -2.53
CA PRO A 98 3.04 10.93 -2.73
C PRO A 98 3.69 11.53 -1.48
N TRP A 99 2.99 12.41 -0.78
CA TRP A 99 3.53 13.07 0.41
C TRP A 99 3.77 12.09 1.56
N LYS A 100 2.89 11.10 1.73
CA LYS A 100 3.09 10.02 2.71
C LYS A 100 4.41 9.28 2.49
N ASN A 101 4.72 8.95 1.24
CA ASN A 101 5.95 8.26 0.88
C ASN A 101 7.16 9.21 0.98
N LEU A 102 6.99 10.49 0.62
CA LEU A 102 8.01 11.51 0.75
C LEU A 102 8.43 11.72 2.21
N ALA A 103 7.47 11.72 3.14
CA ALA A 103 7.73 11.87 4.58
C ALA A 103 8.79 10.89 5.10
N VAL A 104 8.81 9.67 4.55
CA VAL A 104 9.74 8.60 4.95
C VAL A 104 10.79 8.26 3.88
N LEU A 105 10.93 9.08 2.85
CA LEU A 105 11.89 8.82 1.77
C LEU A 105 13.34 8.87 2.27
N GLY A 106 13.67 9.84 3.12
CA GLY A 106 15.05 10.13 3.50
C GLY A 106 15.77 11.02 2.48
N ASP A 107 17.07 11.24 2.70
CA ASP A 107 17.85 12.23 1.93
C ASP A 107 18.75 11.63 0.82
N ALA A 108 18.93 10.28 0.81
CA ALA A 108 19.87 9.63 -0.10
C ALA A 108 19.34 9.50 -1.55
N ILE A 109 18.04 9.61 -1.76
CA ILE A 109 17.40 9.56 -3.07
C ILE A 109 16.57 10.82 -3.27
N PRO A 110 16.77 11.58 -4.36
CA PRO A 110 15.88 12.67 -4.72
C PRO A 110 14.43 12.17 -4.92
N GLY A 111 13.49 12.83 -4.25
CA GLY A 111 12.05 12.55 -4.40
C GLY A 111 11.43 13.49 -5.43
N ILE A 112 10.75 12.93 -6.41
CA ILE A 112 10.05 13.69 -7.45
C ILE A 112 8.57 13.69 -7.12
N VAL A 113 7.96 14.89 -6.99
CA VAL A 113 6.55 15.11 -6.72
C VAL A 113 5.96 16.16 -7.65
N ILE A 114 4.71 15.98 -8.05
CA ILE A 114 3.98 16.94 -8.89
C ILE A 114 3.53 18.14 -8.07
N ASN A 115 3.06 17.90 -6.85
CA ASN A 115 2.58 18.93 -5.94
C ASN A 115 3.45 18.97 -4.69
N SER A 116 3.94 20.16 -4.33
CA SER A 116 4.70 20.35 -3.09
C SER A 116 3.81 20.22 -1.85
N PRO A 117 4.25 19.51 -0.82
CA PRO A 117 3.65 19.64 0.49
C PRO A 117 3.73 21.09 1.01
N PRO A 118 2.78 21.53 1.86
CA PRO A 118 2.88 22.80 2.56
C PRO A 118 4.20 22.92 3.36
N ASN A 119 4.78 24.10 3.43
CA ASN A 119 6.02 24.31 4.20
C ASN A 119 5.88 23.89 5.66
N SER A 120 4.74 24.15 6.29
CA SER A 120 4.45 23.71 7.66
C SER A 120 4.53 22.18 7.84
N LEU A 121 4.14 21.41 6.81
CA LEU A 121 4.26 19.95 6.82
C LEU A 121 5.73 19.51 6.65
N ILE A 122 6.47 20.15 5.75
CA ILE A 122 7.90 19.86 5.54
C ILE A 122 8.70 20.21 6.79
N ASP A 123 8.43 21.35 7.44
CA ASP A 123 9.11 21.74 8.66
C ASP A 123 8.81 20.79 9.81
N TYR A 124 7.56 20.34 9.92
CA TYR A 124 7.17 19.27 10.86
C TYR A 124 7.95 17.98 10.59
N TRP A 125 8.07 17.54 9.32
CA TRP A 125 8.82 16.33 8.97
C TRP A 125 10.32 16.49 9.28
N ARG A 126 10.93 17.65 9.00
CA ARG A 126 12.33 17.94 9.36
C ARG A 126 12.60 17.74 10.84
N GLU A 127 11.70 18.24 11.68
CA GLU A 127 11.79 18.11 13.13
C GLU A 127 11.61 16.65 13.58
N HIS A 128 10.67 15.91 12.98
CA HIS A 128 10.25 14.60 13.46
C HIS A 128 11.01 13.43 12.86
N PHE A 129 11.39 13.50 11.59
CA PHE A 129 12.16 12.44 10.91
C PHE A 129 13.65 12.75 10.83
N GLY A 130 14.05 14.01 10.96
CA GLY A 130 15.44 14.45 10.89
C GLY A 130 16.01 14.48 9.47
N PHE A 131 15.18 14.40 8.43
CA PHE A 131 15.61 14.53 7.04
C PHE A 131 15.55 15.97 6.57
N SER A 132 16.45 16.35 5.65
CA SER A 132 16.51 17.71 5.13
C SER A 132 15.46 18.04 4.08
N TYR A 133 15.01 17.03 3.33
CA TYR A 133 14.15 17.13 2.14
C TYR A 133 14.70 18.11 1.08
N SER A 134 16.00 18.38 1.10
CA SER A 134 16.66 19.34 0.19
C SER A 134 16.78 18.80 -1.23
N SER A 135 16.70 17.50 -1.42
CA SER A 135 16.74 16.83 -2.72
C SER A 135 15.36 16.60 -3.34
N MET A 136 14.29 17.11 -2.70
CA MET A 136 12.94 17.05 -3.27
C MET A 136 12.86 17.94 -4.51
N GLU A 137 12.32 17.38 -5.60
CA GLU A 137 12.10 18.09 -6.84
C GLU A 137 10.63 18.18 -7.17
N MET A 138 10.20 19.40 -7.50
CA MET A 138 8.88 19.64 -8.08
C MET A 138 8.96 19.66 -9.59
N ILE A 139 7.99 19.03 -10.24
CA ILE A 139 7.86 18.97 -11.70
C ILE A 139 6.46 19.43 -12.09
N ASP A 140 6.37 20.10 -13.25
CA ASP A 140 5.08 20.47 -13.83
C ASP A 140 4.26 19.21 -14.17
N CYS A 141 3.01 19.15 -13.70
CA CYS A 141 2.16 17.98 -13.88
C CYS A 141 1.72 17.74 -15.35
N SER A 142 1.84 18.71 -16.23
CA SER A 142 1.42 18.60 -17.62
C SER A 142 2.42 17.88 -18.51
N THR A 143 3.74 18.02 -18.21
CA THR A 143 4.83 17.52 -19.08
C THR A 143 5.88 16.69 -18.35
N TYR A 144 5.70 16.43 -17.05
CA TYR A 144 6.78 15.91 -16.20
C TYR A 144 7.39 14.57 -16.67
N LEU A 145 6.60 13.65 -17.21
CA LEU A 145 7.15 12.38 -17.67
C LEU A 145 7.96 12.53 -18.97
N GLU A 146 7.53 13.41 -19.87
CA GLU A 146 8.25 13.72 -21.09
C GLU A 146 9.55 14.47 -20.77
N ASP A 147 9.50 15.45 -19.87
CA ASP A 147 10.67 16.18 -19.41
C ASP A 147 11.68 15.25 -18.73
N LEU A 148 11.24 14.33 -17.88
CA LEU A 148 12.09 13.32 -17.27
C LEU A 148 12.67 12.34 -18.29
N SER A 149 11.91 12.00 -19.34
CA SER A 149 12.35 11.09 -20.39
C SER A 149 13.55 11.64 -21.19
N VAL A 150 13.64 12.96 -21.31
CA VAL A 150 14.73 13.64 -22.07
C VAL A 150 15.79 14.26 -21.17
N SER A 151 15.53 14.38 -19.88
CA SER A 151 16.45 14.99 -18.92
C SER A 151 17.69 14.15 -18.69
N ASP A 152 18.86 14.79 -18.64
CA ASP A 152 20.13 14.18 -18.24
C ASP A 152 20.37 14.20 -16.72
N ARG A 153 19.42 14.71 -15.93
CA ARG A 153 19.57 14.84 -14.47
C ARG A 153 19.61 13.49 -13.78
N PHE A 154 18.77 12.55 -14.24
CA PHE A 154 18.67 11.19 -13.71
C PHE A 154 18.83 10.17 -14.82
N ASP A 155 19.59 9.12 -14.53
CA ASP A 155 19.80 8.02 -15.44
C ASP A 155 18.68 6.99 -15.29
N LYS A 156 18.22 6.78 -14.05
CA LYS A 156 17.20 5.81 -13.66
C LYS A 156 16.19 6.40 -12.69
N LEU A 157 14.94 6.01 -12.85
CA LEU A 157 13.83 6.44 -12.03
C LEU A 157 13.17 5.22 -11.35
N LEU A 158 13.19 5.23 -10.03
CA LEU A 158 12.36 4.33 -9.22
C LEU A 158 10.92 4.81 -9.32
N THR A 159 9.99 3.90 -9.51
CA THR A 159 8.57 4.20 -9.68
C THR A 159 7.71 3.26 -8.87
N LEU A 160 6.54 3.72 -8.44
CA LEU A 160 5.54 2.87 -7.78
C LEU A 160 4.79 2.00 -8.80
N PHE A 161 4.63 2.51 -10.00
CA PHE A 161 3.98 1.87 -11.14
C PHE A 161 4.75 2.22 -12.41
N PRO A 162 4.68 1.40 -13.46
CA PRO A 162 5.26 1.76 -14.75
C PRO A 162 4.50 2.94 -15.37
N PHE A 163 5.21 3.79 -16.10
CA PHE A 163 4.65 4.95 -16.81
C PHE A 163 4.96 4.86 -18.31
N ASP A 164 3.94 4.99 -19.17
CA ASP A 164 4.10 4.89 -20.62
C ASP A 164 4.89 6.04 -21.23
N ASN A 165 4.64 7.29 -20.79
CA ASN A 165 5.34 8.46 -21.34
C ASN A 165 6.76 8.61 -20.80
N LEU A 166 7.16 7.73 -19.89
CA LEU A 166 8.54 7.61 -19.46
C LEU A 166 9.22 6.54 -20.30
N LYS A 167 10.33 6.89 -20.98
CA LYS A 167 11.09 5.94 -21.80
C LYS A 167 11.46 4.69 -21.00
N PRO A 168 11.35 3.48 -21.58
CA PRO A 168 11.66 2.22 -20.89
C PRO A 168 13.02 2.19 -20.20
N GLU A 169 14.05 2.76 -20.84
CA GLU A 169 15.42 2.82 -20.32
C GLU A 169 15.57 3.73 -19.10
N LYS A 170 14.64 4.66 -18.87
CA LYS A 170 14.61 5.52 -17.67
C LYS A 170 14.04 4.82 -16.44
N HIS A 171 13.24 3.78 -16.61
CA HIS A 171 12.75 3.02 -15.46
C HIS A 171 13.90 2.23 -14.80
N ALA A 172 13.91 2.18 -13.47
CA ALA A 172 14.85 1.35 -12.71
C ALA A 172 14.55 -0.15 -12.89
N VAL A 173 13.28 -0.50 -12.94
CA VAL A 173 12.77 -1.82 -13.36
C VAL A 173 12.06 -1.65 -14.71
N HIS A 174 12.33 -2.52 -15.67
CA HIS A 174 11.70 -2.42 -16.99
C HIS A 174 10.16 -2.36 -16.88
N PRO A 175 9.48 -1.42 -17.54
CA PRO A 175 8.06 -1.15 -17.31
C PRO A 175 7.16 -2.35 -17.64
N ASP A 176 7.46 -3.14 -18.68
CA ASP A 176 6.68 -4.35 -19.02
C ASP A 176 6.81 -5.43 -17.95
N ILE A 177 8.01 -5.59 -17.36
CA ILE A 177 8.24 -6.53 -16.25
C ILE A 177 7.48 -6.04 -15.00
N HIS A 178 7.61 -4.76 -14.68
CA HIS A 178 6.94 -4.18 -13.52
C HIS A 178 5.41 -4.30 -13.64
N TYR A 179 4.85 -4.01 -14.82
CA TYR A 179 3.43 -4.16 -15.09
C TYR A 179 2.96 -5.62 -14.96
N HIS A 180 3.70 -6.57 -15.54
CA HIS A 180 3.41 -8.00 -15.42
C HIS A 180 3.37 -8.44 -13.94
N LEU A 181 4.38 -8.04 -13.15
CA LEU A 181 4.46 -8.39 -11.73
C LEU A 181 3.32 -7.76 -10.89
N LEU A 182 2.78 -6.61 -11.28
CA LEU A 182 1.65 -5.97 -10.62
C LEU A 182 0.29 -6.61 -10.96
N SER A 183 0.26 -7.55 -11.90
CA SER A 183 -0.96 -8.25 -12.27
C SER A 183 -1.34 -9.32 -11.25
N LYS A 184 -2.59 -9.29 -10.78
CA LYS A 184 -3.14 -10.37 -9.93
C LYS A 184 -3.20 -11.73 -10.65
N ALA A 185 -3.13 -11.74 -11.98
CA ALA A 185 -3.10 -12.95 -12.79
C ALA A 185 -1.79 -13.75 -12.65
N THR A 186 -0.70 -13.10 -12.20
CA THR A 186 0.61 -13.75 -12.01
C THR A 186 0.75 -14.50 -10.69
N LEU A 187 -0.27 -14.44 -9.82
CA LEU A 187 -0.18 -14.97 -8.45
C LEU A 187 0.23 -16.45 -8.41
N ALA A 188 -0.28 -17.28 -9.35
CA ALA A 188 0.10 -18.70 -9.45
C ALA A 188 1.56 -18.91 -9.90
N GLU A 189 2.15 -17.93 -10.62
CA GLU A 189 3.53 -18.01 -11.09
C GLU A 189 4.54 -17.80 -9.94
N LEU A 190 4.10 -17.18 -8.85
CA LEU A 190 4.93 -16.90 -7.67
C LEU A 190 5.32 -18.16 -6.88
N GLY A 191 4.70 -19.32 -7.19
CA GLY A 191 5.01 -20.57 -6.52
C GLY A 191 4.56 -20.65 -5.06
N VAL A 192 3.52 -19.90 -4.70
CA VAL A 192 2.93 -19.83 -3.35
C VAL A 192 1.52 -20.38 -3.33
N GLN A 193 1.06 -20.81 -2.14
CA GLN A 193 -0.33 -21.21 -1.96
C GLN A 193 -1.24 -20.00 -2.17
N CYS A 194 -2.20 -20.13 -3.09
CA CYS A 194 -3.23 -19.12 -3.37
C CYS A 194 -4.58 -19.81 -3.61
N PRO A 195 -5.71 -19.07 -3.51
CA PRO A 195 -7.03 -19.60 -3.91
C PRO A 195 -7.00 -20.01 -5.37
N LYS A 196 -7.70 -21.05 -5.75
CA LYS A 196 -7.81 -21.43 -7.17
C LYS A 196 -8.51 -20.34 -7.95
N TYR A 197 -8.00 -20.06 -9.14
CA TYR A 197 -8.59 -19.03 -10.00
C TYR A 197 -8.42 -19.38 -11.49
N GLN A 198 -9.24 -18.73 -12.30
CA GLN A 198 -9.14 -18.73 -13.76
C GLN A 198 -9.02 -17.31 -14.27
N THR A 199 -8.20 -17.12 -15.27
CA THR A 199 -7.96 -15.82 -15.92
C THR A 199 -8.60 -15.82 -17.29
N TYR A 200 -9.28 -14.73 -17.64
CA TYR A 200 -9.94 -14.53 -18.91
C TYR A 200 -9.46 -13.24 -19.56
N ASN A 201 -8.82 -13.36 -20.72
CA ASN A 201 -8.50 -12.23 -21.58
C ASN A 201 -9.76 -11.84 -22.37
N LEU A 202 -10.29 -10.66 -22.08
CA LEU A 202 -11.55 -10.18 -22.65
C LEU A 202 -11.44 -9.66 -24.09
N HIS A 203 -10.23 -9.61 -24.66
CA HIS A 203 -10.03 -9.44 -26.10
C HIS A 203 -10.23 -10.75 -26.88
N GLU A 204 -10.05 -11.91 -26.22
CA GLU A 204 -10.13 -13.23 -26.81
C GLU A 204 -11.44 -13.95 -26.50
N VAL A 205 -12.02 -13.63 -25.34
CA VAL A 205 -13.22 -14.30 -24.79
C VAL A 205 -14.34 -13.30 -24.60
N ASN A 206 -15.54 -13.65 -25.09
CA ASN A 206 -16.72 -12.84 -24.81
C ASN A 206 -17.12 -12.99 -23.33
N LEU A 207 -17.46 -11.86 -22.68
CA LEU A 207 -17.87 -11.81 -21.27
C LEU A 207 -19.03 -12.75 -20.96
N GLU A 208 -19.98 -12.93 -21.89
CA GLU A 208 -21.14 -13.82 -21.77
C GLU A 208 -20.78 -15.31 -21.87
N SER A 209 -19.57 -15.65 -22.34
CA SER A 209 -19.11 -17.03 -22.47
C SER A 209 -18.18 -17.50 -21.36
N ILE A 210 -17.92 -16.63 -20.38
CA ILE A 210 -17.06 -16.95 -19.24
C ILE A 210 -17.76 -17.97 -18.35
N GLN A 211 -17.02 -19.02 -17.98
CA GLN A 211 -17.50 -20.02 -17.04
C GLN A 211 -17.39 -19.48 -15.61
N LEU A 212 -18.53 -19.20 -15.02
CA LEU A 212 -18.64 -18.74 -13.63
C LEU A 212 -18.98 -19.92 -12.71
N PRO A 213 -18.50 -19.90 -11.44
CA PRO A 213 -18.91 -20.90 -10.46
C PRO A 213 -20.42 -20.92 -10.26
N GLU A 214 -21.01 -22.12 -10.13
CA GLU A 214 -22.45 -22.30 -9.86
C GLU A 214 -22.81 -21.89 -8.43
N GLN A 215 -21.86 -21.97 -7.50
CA GLN A 215 -22.08 -21.73 -6.07
C GLN A 215 -21.42 -20.43 -5.60
N PHE A 216 -22.14 -19.69 -4.81
CA PHE A 216 -21.64 -18.50 -4.09
C PHE A 216 -21.04 -18.89 -2.72
N PRO A 217 -20.13 -18.09 -2.14
CA PRO A 217 -19.50 -16.91 -2.74
C PRO A 217 -18.26 -17.24 -3.58
N TYR A 218 -17.91 -16.36 -4.52
CA TYR A 218 -16.66 -16.35 -5.26
C TYR A 218 -16.27 -14.90 -5.56
N LEU A 219 -15.09 -14.67 -6.16
CA LEU A 219 -14.62 -13.32 -6.51
C LEU A 219 -14.47 -13.17 -8.01
N ILE A 220 -14.74 -11.95 -8.48
CA ILE A 220 -14.31 -11.47 -9.80
C ILE A 220 -13.39 -10.29 -9.56
N LYS A 221 -12.18 -10.33 -10.13
CA LYS A 221 -11.16 -9.30 -9.96
C LYS A 221 -10.69 -8.78 -11.32
N ALA A 222 -10.44 -7.49 -11.43
CA ALA A 222 -9.60 -6.97 -12.51
C ALA A 222 -8.15 -7.43 -12.29
N SER A 223 -7.41 -7.66 -13.37
CA SER A 223 -5.99 -8.08 -13.29
C SER A 223 -5.13 -7.07 -12.56
N HIS A 224 -5.42 -5.80 -12.72
CA HIS A 224 -4.78 -4.69 -12.04
C HIS A 224 -5.83 -3.91 -11.24
N GLY A 225 -5.47 -3.40 -10.09
CA GLY A 225 -6.37 -2.63 -9.21
C GLY A 225 -5.58 -2.02 -8.04
N LEU A 226 -6.17 -1.05 -7.35
CA LEU A 226 -5.58 -0.36 -6.21
C LEU A 226 -6.57 -0.35 -5.05
N SER A 227 -6.10 -0.66 -3.83
CA SER A 227 -6.89 -0.52 -2.59
C SER A 227 -8.23 -1.25 -2.59
N GLY A 228 -8.34 -2.40 -3.28
CA GLY A 228 -9.59 -3.16 -3.42
C GLY A 228 -10.42 -2.80 -4.64
N GLU A 229 -10.13 -1.72 -5.35
CA GLU A 229 -10.82 -1.36 -6.59
C GLU A 229 -10.69 -2.48 -7.64
N GLY A 230 -11.79 -2.72 -8.37
CA GLY A 230 -11.85 -3.81 -9.35
C GLY A 230 -11.96 -5.21 -8.74
N THR A 231 -12.20 -5.33 -7.44
CA THR A 231 -12.45 -6.61 -6.76
C THR A 231 -13.90 -6.69 -6.30
N TYR A 232 -14.61 -7.70 -6.76
CA TYR A 232 -16.04 -7.91 -6.46
C TYR A 232 -16.24 -9.25 -5.76
N ILE A 233 -16.83 -9.20 -4.56
CA ILE A 233 -17.25 -10.42 -3.82
C ILE A 233 -18.67 -10.75 -4.28
N ILE A 234 -18.81 -11.86 -4.99
CA ILE A 234 -20.09 -12.30 -5.56
C ILE A 234 -20.76 -13.25 -4.56
N LYS A 235 -21.73 -12.73 -3.81
CA LYS A 235 -22.51 -13.48 -2.81
C LYS A 235 -23.90 -13.84 -3.32
N SER A 236 -24.34 -13.23 -4.43
CA SER A 236 -25.67 -13.40 -5.01
C SER A 236 -25.69 -13.10 -6.51
N ALA A 237 -26.78 -13.45 -7.18
CA ALA A 237 -27.01 -13.08 -8.58
C ALA A 237 -27.10 -11.55 -8.77
N SER A 238 -27.53 -10.80 -7.75
CA SER A 238 -27.55 -9.34 -7.80
C SER A 238 -26.12 -8.76 -7.84
N ASP A 239 -25.23 -9.30 -7.00
CA ASP A 239 -23.82 -8.84 -6.99
C ASP A 239 -23.15 -9.15 -8.33
N LEU A 240 -23.44 -10.33 -8.90
CA LEU A 240 -22.94 -10.70 -10.22
C LEU A 240 -23.42 -9.73 -11.29
N ASN A 241 -24.71 -9.41 -11.31
CA ASN A 241 -25.25 -8.48 -12.31
C ASN A 241 -24.60 -7.08 -12.21
N TYR A 242 -24.42 -6.60 -10.98
CA TYR A 242 -23.71 -5.34 -10.75
C TYR A 242 -22.26 -5.41 -11.25
N CYS A 243 -21.53 -6.43 -10.86
CA CYS A 243 -20.14 -6.64 -11.29
C CYS A 243 -20.03 -6.67 -12.84
N LEU A 244 -20.89 -7.45 -13.51
CA LEU A 244 -20.87 -7.55 -14.98
C LEU A 244 -21.22 -6.21 -15.67
N GLN A 245 -22.06 -5.37 -15.07
CA GLN A 245 -22.33 -4.02 -15.58
C GLN A 245 -21.06 -3.14 -15.48
N GLU A 246 -20.38 -3.15 -14.34
CA GLU A 246 -19.13 -2.41 -14.18
C GLU A 246 -18.03 -2.92 -15.11
N VAL A 247 -17.87 -4.23 -15.24
CA VAL A 247 -16.90 -4.84 -16.18
C VAL A 247 -17.17 -4.40 -17.61
N ARG A 248 -18.44 -4.41 -18.09
CA ARG A 248 -18.79 -3.93 -19.44
C ARG A 248 -18.44 -2.45 -19.64
N LYS A 249 -18.73 -1.62 -18.65
CA LYS A 249 -18.40 -0.20 -18.67
C LYS A 249 -16.89 0.04 -18.82
N TYR A 250 -16.06 -0.71 -18.07
CA TYR A 250 -14.61 -0.61 -18.18
C TYR A 250 -14.07 -1.16 -19.52
N LEU A 251 -14.68 -2.20 -20.06
CA LEU A 251 -14.37 -2.71 -21.39
C LEU A 251 -14.66 -1.67 -22.50
N GLU A 252 -15.80 -1.01 -22.45
CA GLU A 252 -16.19 0.00 -23.42
C GLU A 252 -15.19 1.15 -23.52
N ILE A 253 -14.64 1.56 -22.38
CA ILE A 253 -13.62 2.63 -22.31
C ILE A 253 -12.19 2.10 -22.42
N LYS A 254 -12.00 0.79 -22.69
CA LYS A 254 -10.71 0.10 -22.88
C LYS A 254 -9.77 0.24 -21.69
N LEU A 255 -10.29 0.22 -20.49
CA LEU A 255 -9.50 0.25 -19.24
C LEU A 255 -9.34 -1.14 -18.61
N LEU A 256 -10.01 -2.16 -19.11
CA LEU A 256 -9.96 -3.51 -18.61
C LEU A 256 -9.76 -4.48 -19.79
N ASP A 257 -8.76 -5.34 -19.68
CA ASP A 257 -8.48 -6.38 -20.67
C ASP A 257 -8.62 -7.79 -20.09
N THR A 258 -8.41 -7.94 -18.80
CA THR A 258 -8.30 -9.24 -18.15
C THR A 258 -9.05 -9.25 -16.83
N ILE A 259 -9.88 -10.27 -16.64
CA ILE A 259 -10.51 -10.56 -15.36
C ILE A 259 -10.08 -11.91 -14.81
N ILE A 260 -10.20 -12.04 -13.51
CA ILE A 260 -9.84 -13.23 -12.74
C ILE A 260 -11.08 -13.65 -11.96
N VAL A 261 -11.50 -14.90 -12.14
CA VAL A 261 -12.55 -15.55 -11.34
C VAL A 261 -11.87 -16.45 -10.31
N SER A 262 -12.03 -16.16 -9.03
CA SER A 262 -11.29 -16.80 -7.94
C SER A 262 -12.22 -17.41 -6.90
N GLU A 263 -11.78 -18.51 -6.29
CA GLU A 263 -12.41 -19.05 -5.08
C GLU A 263 -12.40 -18.01 -3.96
N PHE A 264 -13.45 -18.06 -3.14
CA PHE A 264 -13.54 -17.27 -1.90
C PHE A 264 -12.92 -18.06 -0.75
N VAL A 265 -11.94 -17.48 -0.05
CA VAL A 265 -11.37 -18.08 1.17
C VAL A 265 -12.43 -17.99 2.28
N LYS A 266 -12.90 -19.14 2.74
CA LYS A 266 -13.93 -19.24 3.79
C LYS A 266 -13.28 -19.19 5.17
N ASN A 267 -14.05 -18.72 6.16
CA ASN A 267 -13.62 -18.70 7.56
C ASN A 267 -12.31 -17.94 7.78
N GLU A 268 -12.12 -16.85 7.03
CA GLU A 268 -11.01 -15.93 7.23
C GLU A 268 -11.01 -15.43 8.68
N VAL A 269 -9.85 -15.51 9.32
CA VAL A 269 -9.63 -15.02 10.69
C VAL A 269 -8.68 -13.84 10.70
N GLN A 270 -7.80 -13.71 9.68
CA GLN A 270 -6.82 -12.65 9.60
C GLN A 270 -6.44 -12.32 8.16
N ASN A 271 -6.19 -11.04 7.91
CA ASN A 271 -5.69 -10.50 6.65
C ASN A 271 -4.38 -9.75 6.91
N TYR A 272 -3.29 -10.25 6.32
CA TYR A 272 -1.96 -9.69 6.48
C TYR A 272 -1.49 -8.99 5.20
N CYS A 273 -0.69 -7.92 5.36
CA CYS A 273 0.20 -7.44 4.32
C CYS A 273 1.64 -7.69 4.77
N VAL A 274 2.30 -8.63 4.14
CA VAL A 274 3.69 -9.04 4.44
C VAL A 274 4.62 -8.29 3.51
N GLN A 275 5.63 -7.60 4.06
CA GLN A 275 6.51 -6.73 3.28
C GLN A 275 7.98 -7.06 3.46
N PHE A 276 8.70 -7.09 2.36
CA PHE A 276 10.13 -7.29 2.30
C PHE A 276 10.74 -6.53 1.13
N TYR A 277 12.06 -6.41 1.15
CA TYR A 277 12.85 -5.83 0.07
C TYR A 277 13.67 -6.94 -0.61
N VAL A 278 13.71 -6.94 -1.93
CA VAL A 278 14.61 -7.78 -2.72
C VAL A 278 15.65 -6.90 -3.41
N SER A 279 16.94 -7.21 -3.22
CA SER A 279 18.03 -6.46 -3.83
C SER A 279 18.29 -6.87 -5.28
N LYS A 280 19.08 -6.08 -6.02
CA LYS A 280 19.59 -6.44 -7.36
C LYS A 280 20.35 -7.77 -7.38
N THR A 281 20.91 -8.17 -6.24
CA THR A 281 21.63 -9.45 -6.09
C THR A 281 20.76 -10.59 -5.58
N GLY A 282 19.45 -10.37 -5.37
CA GLY A 282 18.51 -11.37 -4.89
C GLY A 282 18.47 -11.52 -3.36
N ASN A 283 19.25 -10.72 -2.60
CA ASN A 283 19.19 -10.76 -1.14
C ASN A 283 17.88 -10.16 -0.64
N ILE A 284 17.30 -10.81 0.38
CA ILE A 284 16.02 -10.41 0.98
C ILE A 284 16.26 -9.75 2.34
N ARG A 285 15.52 -8.66 2.62
CA ARG A 285 15.43 -8.00 3.93
C ARG A 285 13.97 -7.85 4.31
N LEU A 286 13.61 -8.26 5.51
CA LEU A 286 12.25 -8.10 6.03
C LEU A 286 11.99 -6.63 6.36
N ILE A 287 10.83 -6.12 5.98
CA ILE A 287 10.37 -4.78 6.34
C ILE A 287 9.36 -4.88 7.49
N GLY A 288 8.35 -5.73 7.36
CA GLY A 288 7.36 -5.95 8.41
C GLY A 288 6.10 -6.62 7.90
N THR A 289 5.22 -6.94 8.82
CA THR A 289 3.88 -7.49 8.52
C THR A 289 2.83 -6.68 9.26
N THR A 290 1.80 -6.26 8.58
CA THR A 290 0.65 -5.56 9.18
C THR A 290 -0.60 -6.41 9.06
N SER A 291 -1.42 -6.42 10.11
CA SER A 291 -2.82 -6.80 10.00
C SER A 291 -3.56 -5.69 9.25
N GLN A 292 -4.21 -6.04 8.14
CA GLN A 292 -4.93 -5.05 7.33
C GLN A 292 -6.28 -4.70 7.99
N LEU A 293 -6.58 -3.42 8.01
CA LEU A 293 -7.89 -2.89 8.36
C LEU A 293 -8.66 -2.67 7.05
N VAL A 294 -9.77 -3.36 6.89
CA VAL A 294 -10.57 -3.29 5.66
C VAL A 294 -12.05 -3.07 5.98
N THR A 295 -12.79 -2.47 5.04
CA THR A 295 -14.25 -2.40 5.13
C THR A 295 -14.88 -3.80 4.91
N PRO A 296 -16.18 -3.97 5.22
CA PRO A 296 -16.90 -5.21 4.88
C PRO A 296 -16.93 -5.54 3.37
N GLU A 297 -16.71 -4.55 2.53
CA GLU A 297 -16.61 -4.66 1.06
C GLU A 297 -15.18 -4.98 0.59
N GLY A 298 -14.18 -4.95 1.50
CA GLY A 298 -12.79 -5.27 1.21
C GLY A 298 -11.91 -4.05 0.87
N ASN A 299 -12.39 -2.81 1.07
CA ASN A 299 -11.58 -1.62 0.84
C ASN A 299 -10.57 -1.41 1.98
N TYR A 300 -9.34 -1.09 1.63
CA TYR A 300 -8.26 -0.85 2.58
C TYR A 300 -8.43 0.45 3.35
N LEU A 301 -8.39 0.39 4.68
CA LEU A 301 -8.50 1.51 5.62
C LEU A 301 -7.19 1.83 6.34
N GLY A 302 -6.25 0.89 6.36
CA GLY A 302 -5.02 1.05 7.11
C GLY A 302 -4.41 -0.27 7.55
N GLY A 303 -3.45 -0.22 8.46
CA GLY A 303 -2.78 -1.40 8.99
C GLY A 303 -2.37 -1.24 10.45
N LEU A 304 -2.42 -2.34 11.19
CA LEU A 304 -1.95 -2.49 12.55
C LEU A 304 -0.71 -3.37 12.57
N ILE A 305 0.31 -2.98 13.33
CA ILE A 305 1.53 -3.76 13.50
C ILE A 305 1.88 -3.92 14.98
N HIS A 306 2.33 -5.13 15.34
CA HIS A 306 3.04 -5.44 16.57
C HIS A 306 4.50 -5.71 16.22
N TYR A 307 5.37 -4.75 16.47
CA TYR A 307 6.77 -4.82 15.99
C TYR A 307 7.60 -5.95 16.57
N ARG A 308 7.26 -6.45 17.77
CA ARG A 308 7.97 -7.56 18.43
C ARG A 308 7.23 -8.89 18.32
N GLU A 309 5.90 -8.85 18.32
CA GLU A 309 5.08 -10.06 18.45
C GLU A 309 4.73 -10.68 17.08
N THR A 310 4.86 -9.93 15.97
CA THR A 310 4.56 -10.48 14.65
C THR A 310 5.67 -11.44 14.23
N ASP A 311 5.35 -12.74 14.24
CA ASP A 311 6.24 -13.78 13.74
C ASP A 311 6.22 -13.83 12.22
N MET A 312 7.24 -13.29 11.59
CA MET A 312 7.41 -13.35 10.15
C MET A 312 7.86 -14.72 9.62
N SER A 313 8.34 -15.62 10.48
CA SER A 313 8.85 -16.92 10.05
C SER A 313 7.77 -17.79 9.38
N ARG A 314 6.52 -17.59 9.75
CA ARG A 314 5.33 -18.21 9.12
C ARG A 314 5.23 -17.96 7.61
N PHE A 315 5.81 -16.85 7.13
CA PHE A 315 5.75 -16.42 5.74
C PHE A 315 7.07 -16.65 4.98
N PHE A 316 8.10 -17.20 5.60
CA PHE A 316 9.44 -17.28 5.02
C PHE A 316 9.49 -18.08 3.71
N GLU A 317 8.75 -19.15 3.59
CA GLU A 317 8.67 -19.91 2.34
C GLU A 317 8.02 -19.09 1.22
N MET A 318 6.94 -18.35 1.53
CA MET A 318 6.30 -17.45 0.57
C MET A 318 7.26 -16.32 0.18
N ILE A 319 7.93 -15.69 1.16
CA ILE A 319 8.91 -14.62 0.94
C ILE A 319 10.04 -15.11 0.04
N ALA A 320 10.59 -16.31 0.29
CA ALA A 320 11.64 -16.90 -0.51
C ALA A 320 11.20 -17.15 -1.96
N ALA A 321 10.01 -17.74 -2.15
CA ALA A 321 9.47 -18.04 -3.47
C ALA A 321 9.21 -16.78 -4.27
N ILE A 322 8.50 -15.79 -3.69
CA ILE A 322 8.18 -14.51 -4.33
C ILE A 322 9.46 -13.72 -4.62
N GLY A 323 10.38 -13.63 -3.66
CA GLY A 323 11.65 -12.92 -3.83
C GLY A 323 12.52 -13.52 -4.93
N LYS A 324 12.61 -14.86 -4.99
CA LYS A 324 13.32 -15.58 -6.06
C LYS A 324 12.70 -15.30 -7.42
N TYR A 325 11.38 -15.40 -7.53
CA TYR A 325 10.66 -15.11 -8.77
C TYR A 325 10.90 -13.68 -9.23
N ALA A 326 10.72 -12.70 -8.33
CA ALA A 326 10.94 -11.28 -8.61
C ALA A 326 12.37 -11.00 -9.13
N HIS A 327 13.37 -11.52 -8.44
CA HIS A 327 14.77 -11.38 -8.86
C HIS A 327 15.05 -12.00 -10.22
N GLN A 328 14.49 -13.19 -10.52
CA GLN A 328 14.61 -13.85 -11.82
C GLN A 328 13.98 -13.05 -12.96
N GLN A 329 12.93 -12.27 -12.67
CA GLN A 329 12.33 -11.33 -13.61
C GLN A 329 13.12 -10.02 -13.76
N GLY A 330 14.17 -9.80 -12.97
CA GLY A 330 14.95 -8.55 -12.97
C GLY A 330 14.34 -7.44 -12.12
N TYR A 331 13.42 -7.76 -11.20
CA TYR A 331 12.88 -6.82 -10.24
C TYR A 331 13.79 -6.68 -9.02
N PHE A 332 13.93 -5.46 -8.54
CA PHE A 332 14.47 -5.15 -7.22
C PHE A 332 13.63 -4.04 -6.58
N GLY A 333 13.46 -4.07 -5.28
CA GLY A 333 12.65 -3.08 -4.57
C GLY A 333 11.78 -3.69 -3.48
N VAL A 334 10.84 -2.89 -3.01
CA VAL A 334 9.84 -3.30 -2.01
C VAL A 334 8.81 -4.20 -2.65
N ILE A 335 8.50 -5.30 -1.98
CA ILE A 335 7.41 -6.20 -2.32
C ILE A 335 6.50 -6.30 -1.11
N GLY A 336 5.20 -6.10 -1.30
CA GLY A 336 4.18 -6.47 -0.33
C GLY A 336 3.26 -7.52 -0.94
N PHE A 337 2.89 -8.51 -0.17
CA PHE A 337 1.88 -9.47 -0.59
C PHE A 337 0.84 -9.67 0.51
N ASP A 338 -0.40 -9.79 0.07
CA ASP A 338 -1.55 -9.90 0.96
C ASP A 338 -1.88 -11.37 1.18
N VAL A 339 -2.03 -11.76 2.46
CA VAL A 339 -2.25 -13.14 2.88
C VAL A 339 -3.50 -13.22 3.74
N LEU A 340 -4.46 -14.07 3.35
CA LEU A 340 -5.56 -14.47 4.21
C LEU A 340 -5.18 -15.72 5.00
N GLU A 341 -5.47 -15.70 6.29
CA GLU A 341 -5.40 -16.86 7.16
C GLU A 341 -6.81 -17.37 7.43
N ASP A 342 -7.05 -18.66 7.21
CA ASP A 342 -8.30 -19.29 7.58
C ASP A 342 -8.29 -19.82 9.03
N SER A 343 -9.45 -20.27 9.51
CA SER A 343 -9.59 -20.80 10.88
C SER A 343 -8.83 -22.10 11.16
N GLU A 344 -8.27 -22.74 10.14
CA GLU A 344 -7.44 -23.95 10.25
C GLU A 344 -5.94 -23.61 10.21
N GLY A 345 -5.59 -22.32 10.05
CA GLY A 345 -4.22 -21.84 9.95
C GLY A 345 -3.64 -21.92 8.53
N GLY A 346 -4.48 -22.19 7.53
CA GLY A 346 -4.09 -22.13 6.12
C GLY A 346 -3.78 -20.70 5.68
N LEU A 347 -2.64 -20.49 5.03
CA LEU A 347 -2.20 -19.19 4.52
C LEU A 347 -2.33 -19.12 3.00
N TYR A 348 -3.07 -18.15 2.50
CA TYR A 348 -3.36 -18.00 1.07
C TYR A 348 -2.93 -16.61 0.60
N ALA A 349 -1.94 -16.54 -0.28
CA ALA A 349 -1.61 -15.29 -0.96
C ALA A 349 -2.77 -14.90 -1.91
N ILE A 350 -3.26 -13.67 -1.81
CA ILE A 350 -4.42 -13.18 -2.58
C ILE A 350 -4.11 -12.00 -3.48
N ASP A 351 -2.99 -11.32 -3.23
CA ASP A 351 -2.47 -10.21 -4.03
C ASP A 351 -0.97 -10.07 -3.83
N ALA A 352 -0.27 -9.54 -4.84
CA ALA A 352 1.16 -9.25 -4.75
C ALA A 352 1.44 -7.85 -5.33
N ASN A 353 2.02 -7.00 -4.48
CA ASN A 353 2.25 -5.60 -4.75
C ASN A 353 3.75 -5.34 -4.87
N PHE A 354 4.28 -5.32 -6.09
CA PHE A 354 5.70 -5.07 -6.39
C PHE A 354 5.98 -3.57 -6.39
N ARG A 355 5.81 -2.94 -5.24
CA ARG A 355 5.95 -1.50 -5.02
C ARG A 355 5.97 -1.16 -3.53
N VAL A 356 6.26 0.09 -3.19
CA VAL A 356 5.97 0.64 -1.86
C VAL A 356 4.45 0.56 -1.61
N ASN A 357 4.06 -0.01 -0.48
CA ASN A 357 2.68 -0.30 -0.11
C ASN A 357 2.08 0.79 0.79
N GLY A 358 0.77 0.73 1.02
CA GLY A 358 0.06 1.66 1.89
C GLY A 358 0.65 1.71 3.31
N SER A 359 1.02 0.56 3.86
CA SER A 359 1.59 0.42 5.21
C SER A 359 3.13 0.40 5.25
N THR A 360 3.84 0.54 4.12
CA THR A 360 5.32 0.60 4.15
C THR A 360 5.86 1.72 5.05
N PRO A 361 5.30 2.95 5.05
CA PRO A 361 5.73 4.00 5.98
C PRO A 361 5.64 3.60 7.45
N LEU A 362 4.61 2.83 7.83
CA LEU A 362 4.47 2.27 9.17
C LEU A 362 5.60 1.28 9.48
N CYS A 363 5.89 0.37 8.55
CA CYS A 363 6.89 -0.68 8.73
C CYS A 363 8.31 -0.12 8.82
N VAL A 364 8.69 0.90 8.03
CA VAL A 364 10.03 1.50 8.07
C VAL A 364 10.28 2.30 9.35
N GLN A 365 9.23 2.71 10.09
CA GLN A 365 9.37 3.36 11.40
C GLN A 365 9.67 2.38 12.55
N ARG A 366 9.76 1.09 12.27
CA ARG A 366 10.00 0.03 13.27
C ARG A 366 11.16 0.37 14.22
N HIS A 367 12.33 0.69 13.68
CA HIS A 367 13.52 0.97 14.49
C HIS A 367 13.33 2.20 15.39
N THR A 368 12.77 3.27 14.85
CA THR A 368 12.50 4.52 15.57
C THR A 368 11.50 4.29 16.70
N LEU A 369 10.37 3.63 16.41
CA LEU A 369 9.30 3.44 17.38
C LEU A 369 9.68 2.48 18.49
N LEU A 370 10.34 1.36 18.17
CA LEU A 370 10.88 0.44 19.17
C LEU A 370 11.92 1.12 20.08
N GLY A 371 12.78 2.00 19.52
CA GLY A 371 13.73 2.80 20.31
C GLY A 371 13.06 3.74 21.32
N LEU A 372 11.79 4.09 21.10
CA LEU A 372 10.96 4.89 22.01
C LEU A 372 10.05 4.03 22.92
N GLY A 373 10.20 2.71 22.90
CA GLY A 373 9.35 1.79 23.66
C GLY A 373 7.95 1.60 23.09
N LYS A 374 7.70 2.02 21.83
CA LYS A 374 6.41 1.86 21.16
C LYS A 374 6.43 0.57 20.35
N GLU A 375 5.70 -0.42 20.83
CA GLU A 375 5.70 -1.77 20.24
C GLU A 375 4.52 -2.03 19.32
N VAL A 376 3.45 -1.20 19.44
CA VAL A 376 2.24 -1.29 18.63
C VAL A 376 2.01 0.02 17.90
N ALA A 377 1.69 -0.08 16.62
CA ALA A 377 1.35 1.11 15.84
C ALA A 377 0.27 0.82 14.79
N LYS A 378 -0.57 1.82 14.55
CA LYS A 378 -1.64 1.78 13.56
C LYS A 378 -1.45 2.91 12.55
N TYR A 379 -1.44 2.57 11.28
CA TYR A 379 -1.54 3.52 10.18
C TYR A 379 -3.01 3.66 9.76
N SER A 380 -3.43 4.89 9.49
CA SER A 380 -4.72 5.20 8.89
C SER A 380 -4.62 6.36 7.90
N SER A 381 -5.41 6.29 6.83
CA SER A 381 -5.47 7.30 5.76
C SER A 381 -6.67 8.24 5.86
N ASP A 382 -7.55 8.05 6.85
CA ASP A 382 -8.88 8.68 6.87
C ASP A 382 -9.17 9.45 8.15
N TRP A 383 -8.16 10.14 8.71
CA TRP A 383 -8.38 11.09 9.77
C TRP A 383 -8.67 12.49 9.25
N ARG A 384 -9.51 13.20 10.01
CA ARG A 384 -9.89 14.57 9.73
C ARG A 384 -9.99 15.39 11.00
N MET A 385 -9.53 16.63 10.92
CA MET A 385 -9.70 17.61 11.98
C MET A 385 -10.10 18.96 11.39
N ASP A 386 -11.01 19.69 12.05
CA ASP A 386 -11.37 21.05 11.66
C ASP A 386 -10.20 22.00 11.98
N GLY A 387 -9.90 22.90 11.04
CA GLY A 387 -8.82 23.88 11.14
C GLY A 387 -7.74 23.72 10.07
N THR A 388 -6.81 24.67 10.06
CA THR A 388 -5.61 24.64 9.22
C THR A 388 -4.58 23.66 9.78
N LEU A 389 -3.69 23.15 8.94
CA LEU A 389 -2.59 22.28 9.38
C LEU A 389 -1.77 22.91 10.52
N GLU A 390 -1.45 24.21 10.41
CA GLU A 390 -0.69 24.92 11.44
C GLU A 390 -1.41 24.89 12.81
N SER A 391 -2.72 25.15 12.82
CA SER A 391 -3.52 25.09 14.06
C SER A 391 -3.57 23.68 14.64
N ILE A 392 -3.60 22.66 13.80
CA ILE A 392 -3.61 21.24 14.18
C ILE A 392 -2.25 20.85 14.78
N LEU A 393 -1.14 21.23 14.12
CA LEU A 393 0.20 20.97 14.65
C LEU A 393 0.40 21.57 16.04
N VAL A 394 -0.14 22.78 16.28
CA VAL A 394 -0.12 23.41 17.63
C VAL A 394 -0.98 22.63 18.62
N THR A 395 -2.21 22.27 18.24
CA THR A 395 -3.17 21.59 19.13
C THR A 395 -2.70 20.19 19.53
N LEU A 396 -2.08 19.46 18.59
CA LEU A 396 -1.60 18.10 18.79
C LEU A 396 -0.11 18.01 19.15
N LYS A 397 0.56 19.16 19.34
CA LYS A 397 2.01 19.20 19.61
C LYS A 397 2.47 18.22 20.70
N PRO A 398 1.79 18.07 21.86
CA PRO A 398 2.24 17.13 22.88
C PRO A 398 2.27 15.66 22.41
N GLU A 399 1.33 15.25 21.56
CA GLU A 399 1.26 13.90 21.01
C GLU A 399 2.28 13.71 19.87
N LEU A 400 2.52 14.75 19.08
CA LEU A 400 3.53 14.76 18.03
C LEU A 400 4.94 14.69 18.61
N ASP A 401 5.24 15.49 19.65
CA ASP A 401 6.57 15.51 20.30
C ASP A 401 6.93 14.13 20.91
N ARG A 402 5.95 13.40 21.44
CA ARG A 402 6.15 12.04 21.98
C ARG A 402 6.11 10.95 20.92
N LYS A 403 5.82 11.30 19.66
CA LYS A 403 5.53 10.36 18.58
C LYS A 403 4.39 9.38 18.93
N ASP A 404 3.44 9.82 19.76
CA ASP A 404 2.15 9.14 19.96
C ASP A 404 1.32 9.22 18.67
N LEU A 405 1.45 10.34 17.95
CA LEU A 405 0.95 10.56 16.61
C LEU A 405 2.10 11.02 15.69
N ILE A 406 2.19 10.45 14.50
CA ILE A 406 3.08 10.88 13.43
C ILE A 406 2.24 11.22 12.20
N ILE A 407 2.34 12.46 11.70
CA ILE A 407 1.64 12.90 10.49
C ILE A 407 2.53 12.62 9.28
N LEU A 408 2.06 11.75 8.40
CA LEU A 408 2.75 11.38 7.14
C LEU A 408 2.31 12.25 5.97
N SER A 409 1.05 12.69 5.99
CA SER A 409 0.48 13.54 4.95
C SER A 409 -0.69 14.33 5.50
N ALA A 410 -0.89 15.55 5.03
CA ALA A 410 -2.00 16.40 5.46
C ALA A 410 -2.44 17.31 4.31
N LEU A 411 -3.75 17.33 4.04
CA LEU A 411 -4.35 18.12 2.96
C LEU A 411 -5.49 18.97 3.48
N GLU A 412 -5.34 20.29 3.39
CA GLU A 412 -6.39 21.23 3.74
C GLU A 412 -7.50 21.24 2.69
N LYS A 413 -8.73 21.20 3.15
CA LYS A 413 -9.94 21.30 2.34
C LYS A 413 -10.78 22.49 2.81
N VAL A 414 -11.24 23.27 1.86
CA VAL A 414 -12.17 24.37 2.12
C VAL A 414 -13.54 23.99 1.58
N LYS A 415 -14.53 23.85 2.46
CA LYS A 415 -15.90 23.57 2.07
C LYS A 415 -16.85 24.52 2.80
N TYR A 416 -17.65 25.29 2.03
CA TYR A 416 -18.60 26.29 2.57
C TYR A 416 -17.94 27.29 3.54
N GLY A 417 -16.71 27.74 3.23
CA GLY A 417 -15.95 28.68 4.06
C GLY A 417 -15.37 28.12 5.34
N LYS A 418 -15.53 26.82 5.61
CA LYS A 418 -14.88 26.11 6.70
C LYS A 418 -13.64 25.37 6.21
N ILE A 419 -12.58 25.44 6.99
CA ILE A 419 -11.34 24.72 6.73
C ILE A 419 -11.35 23.43 7.57
N SER A 420 -10.99 22.32 6.94
CA SER A 420 -10.68 21.07 7.62
C SER A 420 -9.47 20.44 6.97
N THR A 421 -8.68 19.68 7.72
CA THR A 421 -7.49 19.00 7.22
C THR A 421 -7.70 17.50 7.29
N GLU A 422 -7.51 16.84 6.14
CA GLU A 422 -7.45 15.37 6.03
C GLU A 422 -6.02 14.93 6.30
N ILE A 423 -5.83 13.90 7.13
CA ILE A 423 -4.53 13.49 7.65
C ILE A 423 -4.31 11.99 7.41
N TYR A 424 -3.14 11.64 6.90
CA TYR A 424 -2.58 10.30 6.94
C TYR A 424 -1.55 10.24 8.05
N GLY A 425 -1.66 9.26 8.92
CA GLY A 425 -0.77 9.22 10.07
C GLY A 425 -0.62 7.85 10.72
N ILE A 426 0.26 7.82 11.70
CA ILE A 426 0.53 6.66 12.54
C ILE A 426 0.23 7.05 13.98
N VAL A 427 -0.58 6.26 14.67
CA VAL A 427 -0.69 6.30 16.14
C VAL A 427 0.10 5.12 16.70
N ALA A 428 0.92 5.37 17.74
CA ALA A 428 1.79 4.36 18.31
C ALA A 428 1.77 4.39 19.85
N GLY A 429 1.83 3.20 20.45
CA GLY A 429 1.86 2.99 21.90
C GLY A 429 2.73 1.80 22.27
N GLU A 430 2.98 1.62 23.57
CA GLU A 430 3.67 0.45 24.09
C GLU A 430 2.81 -0.81 23.95
N THR A 431 1.49 -0.67 24.17
CA THR A 431 0.49 -1.74 24.03
C THR A 431 -0.69 -1.29 23.18
N ILE A 432 -1.55 -2.24 22.80
CA ILE A 432 -2.82 -1.93 22.11
C ILE A 432 -3.69 -0.99 22.96
N GLU A 433 -3.83 -1.27 24.25
CA GLU A 433 -4.67 -0.47 25.16
C GLU A 433 -4.14 0.95 25.30
N GLU A 434 -2.82 1.13 25.30
CA GLU A 434 -2.23 2.47 25.33
C GLU A 434 -2.49 3.19 24.00
N MET A 435 -2.25 2.54 22.87
CA MET A 435 -2.51 3.10 21.56
C MET A 435 -3.99 3.52 21.42
N GLN A 436 -4.94 2.69 21.88
CA GLN A 436 -6.37 3.03 21.90
C GLN A 436 -6.68 4.24 22.79
N ARG A 437 -6.05 4.34 23.97
CA ARG A 437 -6.17 5.52 24.83
C ARG A 437 -5.65 6.78 24.16
N ILE A 438 -4.58 6.67 23.40
CA ILE A 438 -4.05 7.79 22.60
C ILE A 438 -5.05 8.18 21.53
N GLU A 439 -5.61 7.22 20.77
CA GLU A 439 -6.66 7.52 19.78
C GLU A 439 -7.86 8.24 20.40
N GLN A 440 -8.38 7.72 21.51
CA GLN A 440 -9.47 8.38 22.21
C GLN A 440 -9.13 9.82 22.66
N LYS A 441 -7.89 10.05 23.07
CA LYS A 441 -7.43 11.40 23.43
C LYS A 441 -7.35 12.32 22.21
N LEU A 442 -6.92 11.80 21.07
CA LEU A 442 -6.89 12.53 19.79
C LEU A 442 -8.31 12.88 19.32
N GLU A 443 -9.25 11.95 19.44
CA GLU A 443 -10.67 12.19 19.14
C GLU A 443 -11.27 13.28 20.03
N ASN A 444 -10.97 13.26 21.32
CA ASN A 444 -11.41 14.31 22.26
C ASN A 444 -10.82 15.70 21.94
N LYS A 445 -9.71 15.75 21.20
CA LYS A 445 -9.13 17.00 20.67
C LYS A 445 -9.69 17.38 19.29
N GLY A 446 -10.57 16.58 18.71
CA GLY A 446 -11.23 16.84 17.44
C GLY A 446 -10.65 16.12 16.23
N LEU A 447 -9.63 15.25 16.40
CA LEU A 447 -9.14 14.40 15.33
C LEU A 447 -10.07 13.19 15.19
N GLN A 448 -10.89 13.18 14.15
CA GLN A 448 -11.88 12.13 13.90
C GLN A 448 -11.40 11.17 12.81
N TRP A 449 -11.60 9.89 13.03
CA TRP A 449 -11.43 8.89 12.00
C TRP A 449 -12.73 8.70 11.22
N LEU A 450 -12.66 8.87 9.91
CA LEU A 450 -13.80 8.82 8.98
C LEU A 450 -13.49 7.73 7.92
N PRO A 451 -13.70 6.44 8.27
CA PRO A 451 -13.45 5.31 7.36
C PRO A 451 -14.44 5.27 6.19
#